data_d09844be634b765484c4377384d4ae82
#
_entry.id   d09844be634b765484c4377384d4ae82
#
_cell.length_a   1.000
_cell.length_b   1.000
_cell.length_c   1.000
_cell.angle_alpha   90.00
_cell.angle_beta   90.00
_cell.angle_gamma   90.00
#
_symmetry.space_group_name_H-M   'P 1'
#
loop_
_entity.id
_entity.type
_entity.pdbx_description
1 polymer ?
#
loop_
_entity_poly.entity_id
_entity_poly.type
_entity_poly.pdbx_seq_one_letter_code
_entity_poly.pdbx_strand_id
1 'polypeptide(L)'
;MFRTIAAIALAIRIGHPDVSEDAATTYATALQAEAQRNDFDPLTGVAIIHRESRFHARAVSPDGEDYGLAQVRARHFGACAKDKDPVRHPSAACRAVKQRLLEPAENIRVMSELITMHRKICRQKTGNSGLQHWLASYQGSNSAKEGRWCTPSEGSQTVAEYRERLVREIGRHSKELAVAAREVAARDAVVPESSAREQANASHAASTRELGDRTELADAR
;
A
#
# COMPACT_ATOMS: atom_id res chain seq x y z
N MET A 1 -8.69 0.20 -11.53
CA MET A 1 -8.84 -0.40 -10.21
C MET A 1 -7.49 -0.39 -9.51
N PHE A 2 -7.33 0.40 -8.45
CA PHE A 2 -6.03 0.71 -7.83
C PHE A 2 -5.54 -0.41 -6.89
N ARG A 3 -5.30 -1.61 -7.47
CA ARG A 3 -4.88 -2.80 -6.71
C ARG A 3 -3.42 -3.20 -6.93
N THR A 4 -2.63 -2.37 -7.60
CA THR A 4 -1.19 -2.64 -7.77
C THR A 4 -0.40 -2.20 -6.56
N ILE A 5 0.72 -2.86 -6.26
CA ILE A 5 1.63 -2.48 -5.17
C ILE A 5 2.02 -1.01 -5.28
N ALA A 6 2.38 -0.55 -6.49
CA ALA A 6 2.76 0.83 -6.74
C ALA A 6 1.65 1.84 -6.39
N ALA A 7 0.38 1.55 -6.75
CA ALA A 7 -0.74 2.41 -6.43
C ALA A 7 -1.03 2.43 -4.91
N ILE A 8 -0.88 1.30 -4.22
CA ILE A 8 -1.06 1.21 -2.76
C ILE A 8 0.07 1.95 -2.05
N ALA A 9 1.33 1.77 -2.48
CA ALA A 9 2.48 2.48 -1.91
C ALA A 9 2.36 4.00 -2.13
N LEU A 10 1.93 4.44 -3.31
CA LEU A 10 1.61 5.84 -3.58
C LEU A 10 0.53 6.37 -2.64
N ALA A 11 -0.56 5.62 -2.41
CA ALA A 11 -1.61 6.00 -1.47
C ALA A 11 -1.08 6.21 -0.05
N ILE A 12 -0.19 5.32 0.41
CA ILE A 12 0.46 5.44 1.72
C ILE A 12 1.25 6.76 1.78
N ARG A 13 2.10 7.03 0.79
CA ARG A 13 2.97 8.22 0.77
C ARG A 13 2.23 9.53 0.55
N ILE A 14 1.11 9.54 -0.18
CA ILE A 14 0.21 10.70 -0.27
C ILE A 14 -0.30 11.11 1.12
N GLY A 15 -0.70 10.14 1.92
CA GLY A 15 -1.21 10.39 3.27
C GLY A 15 -0.13 10.60 4.33
N HIS A 16 1.06 10.03 4.10
CA HIS A 16 2.18 9.99 5.03
C HIS A 16 3.52 10.10 4.29
N PRO A 17 3.92 11.32 3.91
CA PRO A 17 5.18 11.55 3.18
C PRO A 17 6.42 11.10 3.96
N ASP A 18 6.35 11.02 5.29
CA ASP A 18 7.45 10.58 6.17
C ASP A 18 7.69 9.07 6.13
N VAL A 19 6.76 8.28 5.60
CA VAL A 19 6.96 6.85 5.39
C VAL A 19 7.93 6.66 4.24
N SER A 20 9.06 5.97 4.49
CA SER A 20 10.06 5.69 3.45
C SER A 20 9.46 4.87 2.31
N GLU A 21 10.06 4.97 1.13
CA GLU A 21 9.61 4.22 -0.06
C GLU A 21 9.66 2.70 0.16
N ASP A 22 10.71 2.21 0.82
CA ASP A 22 10.86 0.79 1.17
C ASP A 22 9.79 0.32 2.13
N ALA A 23 9.50 1.10 3.18
CA ALA A 23 8.43 0.78 4.12
C ALA A 23 7.05 0.82 3.44
N ALA A 24 6.78 1.84 2.62
CA ALA A 24 5.53 1.94 1.87
C ALA A 24 5.35 0.75 0.92
N THR A 25 6.40 0.32 0.22
CA THR A 25 6.39 -0.86 -0.67
C THR A 25 6.16 -2.14 0.12
N THR A 26 6.82 -2.31 1.26
CA THR A 26 6.64 -3.47 2.15
C THR A 26 5.19 -3.56 2.65
N TYR A 27 4.63 -2.47 3.13
CA TYR A 27 3.23 -2.44 3.59
C TYR A 27 2.24 -2.65 2.46
N ALA A 28 2.49 -2.05 1.29
CA ALA A 28 1.66 -2.21 0.10
C ALA A 28 1.63 -3.67 -0.39
N THR A 29 2.77 -4.36 -0.35
CA THR A 29 2.88 -5.77 -0.73
C THR A 29 2.03 -6.65 0.20
N ALA A 30 2.15 -6.46 1.51
CA ALA A 30 1.35 -7.17 2.49
C ALA A 30 -0.14 -6.88 2.34
N LEU A 31 -0.51 -5.59 2.19
CA LEU A 31 -1.90 -5.17 1.98
C LEU A 31 -2.50 -5.77 0.72
N GLN A 32 -1.75 -5.78 -0.39
CA GLN A 32 -2.23 -6.37 -1.65
C GLN A 32 -2.51 -7.87 -1.49
N ALA A 33 -1.57 -8.61 -0.90
CA ALA A 33 -1.70 -10.05 -0.71
C ALA A 33 -2.91 -10.39 0.18
N GLU A 34 -3.08 -9.68 1.30
CA GLU A 34 -4.18 -9.92 2.22
C GLU A 34 -5.53 -9.46 1.65
N ALA A 35 -5.56 -8.34 0.92
CA ALA A 35 -6.76 -7.86 0.25
C ALA A 35 -7.26 -8.83 -0.83
N GLN A 36 -6.35 -9.47 -1.56
CA GLN A 36 -6.69 -10.52 -2.53
C GLN A 36 -7.22 -11.77 -1.84
N ARG A 37 -6.59 -12.21 -0.74
CA ARG A 37 -6.98 -13.40 0.03
C ARG A 37 -8.34 -13.25 0.69
N ASN A 38 -8.65 -12.07 1.22
CA ASN A 38 -9.83 -11.81 2.06
C ASN A 38 -10.90 -10.95 1.35
N ASP A 39 -10.78 -10.75 0.04
CA ASP A 39 -11.70 -10.01 -0.82
C ASP A 39 -12.13 -8.64 -0.26
N PHE A 40 -11.15 -7.76 -0.03
CA PHE A 40 -11.42 -6.37 0.31
C PHE A 40 -10.58 -5.40 -0.55
N ASP A 41 -10.94 -4.13 -0.54
CA ASP A 41 -10.19 -3.10 -1.25
C ASP A 41 -8.95 -2.70 -0.42
N PRO A 42 -7.71 -2.85 -0.93
CA PRO A 42 -6.50 -2.52 -0.19
C PRO A 42 -6.44 -1.07 0.27
N LEU A 43 -7.07 -0.12 -0.42
CA LEU A 43 -7.15 1.27 0.03
C LEU A 43 -7.99 1.43 1.31
N THR A 44 -8.90 0.51 1.58
CA THR A 44 -9.57 0.45 2.89
C THR A 44 -8.59 0.07 4.00
N GLY A 45 -7.68 -0.88 3.75
CA GLY A 45 -6.59 -1.21 4.69
C GLY A 45 -5.67 -0.02 4.94
N VAL A 46 -5.28 0.72 3.88
CA VAL A 46 -4.53 1.98 4.01
C VAL A 46 -5.27 2.98 4.90
N ALA A 47 -6.59 3.16 4.71
CA ALA A 47 -7.39 4.09 5.48
C ALA A 47 -7.53 3.69 6.96
N ILE A 48 -7.66 2.39 7.26
CA ILE A 48 -7.66 1.88 8.62
C ILE A 48 -6.31 2.19 9.29
N ILE A 49 -5.20 1.81 8.68
CA ILE A 49 -3.85 2.02 9.24
C ILE A 49 -3.56 3.51 9.44
N HIS A 50 -4.00 4.36 8.51
CA HIS A 50 -3.91 5.81 8.68
C HIS A 50 -4.61 6.28 9.95
N ARG A 51 -5.81 5.81 10.20
CA ARG A 51 -6.62 6.17 11.37
C ARG A 51 -6.00 5.64 12.67
N GLU A 52 -5.56 4.39 12.67
CA GLU A 52 -5.18 3.65 13.87
C GLU A 52 -3.77 4.02 14.36
N SER A 53 -2.79 4.13 13.48
CA SER A 53 -1.39 4.33 13.88
C SER A 53 -0.65 5.41 13.10
N ARG A 54 -1.25 5.97 12.04
CA ARG A 54 -0.52 6.82 11.08
C ARG A 54 0.74 6.15 10.54
N PHE A 55 0.66 4.86 10.27
CA PHE A 55 1.75 4.02 9.79
C PHE A 55 2.95 3.84 10.75
N HIS A 56 2.75 4.09 12.06
CA HIS A 56 3.75 3.75 13.07
C HIS A 56 3.67 2.26 13.39
N ALA A 57 4.55 1.46 12.78
CA ALA A 57 4.53 0.00 12.90
C ALA A 57 4.72 -0.51 14.34
N ARG A 58 5.40 0.25 15.17
CA ARG A 58 5.64 -0.08 16.60
C ARG A 58 4.73 0.66 17.57
N ALA A 59 3.61 1.20 17.08
CA ALA A 59 2.65 1.87 17.93
C ALA A 59 2.07 0.90 18.96
N VAL A 60 1.96 1.37 20.20
CA VAL A 60 1.22 0.71 21.29
C VAL A 60 0.31 1.74 21.87
N SER A 61 -0.97 1.41 22.08
CA SER A 61 -1.94 2.32 22.68
C SER A 61 -1.56 2.69 24.12
N PRO A 62 -1.98 3.85 24.63
CA PRO A 62 -1.64 4.29 26.00
C PRO A 62 -2.08 3.32 27.11
N ASP A 63 -3.14 2.55 26.87
CA ASP A 63 -3.62 1.51 27.79
C ASP A 63 -2.86 0.18 27.66
N GLY A 64 -1.94 0.06 26.67
CA GLY A 64 -1.14 -1.12 26.44
C GLY A 64 -1.88 -2.31 25.85
N GLU A 65 -3.06 -2.10 25.24
CA GLU A 65 -3.89 -3.16 24.69
C GLU A 65 -3.76 -3.36 23.18
N ASP A 66 -3.57 -2.25 22.42
CA ASP A 66 -3.60 -2.25 20.97
C ASP A 66 -2.18 -2.09 20.39
N TYR A 67 -1.85 -2.86 19.35
CA TYR A 67 -0.49 -3.02 18.85
C TYR A 67 -0.40 -2.84 17.34
N GLY A 68 0.65 -2.16 16.89
CA GLY A 68 1.11 -2.11 15.50
C GLY A 68 0.27 -1.24 14.60
N LEU A 69 0.42 -1.44 13.28
CA LEU A 69 -0.15 -0.61 12.23
C LEU A 69 -1.67 -0.42 12.35
N ALA A 70 -2.41 -1.49 12.56
CA ALA A 70 -3.87 -1.49 12.64
C ALA A 70 -4.41 -1.50 14.08
N GLN A 71 -3.55 -1.22 15.07
CA GLN A 71 -3.90 -1.20 16.50
C GLN A 71 -4.73 -2.40 16.92
N VAL A 72 -4.16 -3.59 16.67
CA VAL A 72 -4.82 -4.86 16.96
C VAL A 72 -4.82 -5.11 18.47
N ARG A 73 -6.01 -5.34 19.03
CA ARG A 73 -6.18 -5.59 20.48
C ARG A 73 -5.71 -6.98 20.87
N ALA A 74 -4.52 -7.05 21.49
CA ALA A 74 -3.81 -8.30 21.76
C ALA A 74 -4.60 -9.28 22.64
N ARG A 75 -5.41 -8.80 23.60
CA ARG A 75 -6.20 -9.66 24.51
C ARG A 75 -7.17 -10.62 23.79
N HIS A 76 -7.50 -10.36 22.53
CA HIS A 76 -8.39 -11.23 21.76
C HIS A 76 -7.68 -12.34 20.99
N PHE A 77 -6.33 -12.38 21.03
CA PHE A 77 -5.54 -13.26 20.16
C PHE A 77 -4.65 -14.23 20.93
N GLY A 78 -4.61 -15.47 20.42
CA GLY A 78 -3.67 -16.50 20.84
C GLY A 78 -3.59 -16.71 22.35
N ALA A 79 -2.37 -16.67 22.89
CA ALA A 79 -2.11 -16.86 24.31
C ALA A 79 -2.66 -15.71 25.17
N CYS A 80 -2.72 -14.47 24.63
CA CYS A 80 -3.22 -13.33 25.39
C CYS A 80 -4.71 -13.47 25.75
N ALA A 81 -5.51 -14.14 24.92
CA ALA A 81 -6.92 -14.40 25.20
C ALA A 81 -7.14 -15.34 26.39
N LYS A 82 -6.10 -16.07 26.80
CA LYS A 82 -6.12 -17.00 27.94
C LYS A 82 -5.54 -16.40 29.21
N ASP A 83 -4.84 -15.26 29.12
CA ASP A 83 -4.25 -14.58 30.27
C ASP A 83 -5.32 -13.86 31.09
N LYS A 84 -5.23 -13.96 32.42
CA LYS A 84 -6.13 -13.26 33.31
C LYS A 84 -5.95 -11.75 33.26
N ASP A 85 -4.71 -11.30 33.13
CA ASP A 85 -4.34 -9.89 32.96
C ASP A 85 -3.24 -9.77 31.88
N PRO A 86 -3.64 -9.72 30.60
CA PRO A 86 -2.69 -9.66 29.50
C PRO A 86 -1.95 -8.33 29.38
N VAL A 87 -2.38 -7.29 30.10
CA VAL A 87 -1.75 -5.96 30.07
C VAL A 87 -0.66 -5.86 31.12
N ARG A 88 -0.99 -6.02 32.40
CA ARG A 88 -0.06 -5.80 33.52
C ARG A 88 0.83 -7.01 33.79
N HIS A 89 0.27 -8.21 33.60
CA HIS A 89 0.94 -9.47 33.93
C HIS A 89 0.86 -10.48 32.77
N PRO A 90 1.35 -10.11 31.56
CA PRO A 90 1.32 -11.01 30.41
C PRO A 90 2.23 -12.22 30.62
N SER A 91 1.75 -13.42 30.30
CA SER A 91 2.57 -14.62 30.21
C SER A 91 3.67 -14.46 29.15
N ALA A 92 4.71 -15.32 29.21
CA ALA A 92 5.74 -15.32 28.16
C ALA A 92 5.14 -15.55 26.77
N ALA A 93 4.13 -16.42 26.66
CA ALA A 93 3.44 -16.69 25.42
C ALA A 93 2.61 -15.49 24.93
N CYS A 94 1.95 -14.73 25.82
CA CYS A 94 1.27 -13.50 25.46
C CYS A 94 2.25 -12.40 25.02
N ARG A 95 3.40 -12.25 25.69
CA ARG A 95 4.45 -11.32 25.23
C ARG A 95 4.91 -11.64 23.80
N ALA A 96 5.06 -12.92 23.46
CA ALA A 96 5.39 -13.32 22.09
C ALA A 96 4.30 -12.94 21.08
N VAL A 97 3.02 -13.05 21.45
CA VAL A 97 1.90 -12.57 20.61
C VAL A 97 2.00 -11.06 20.39
N LYS A 98 2.20 -10.28 21.45
CA LYS A 98 2.35 -8.81 21.37
C LYS A 98 3.52 -8.41 20.46
N GLN A 99 4.67 -9.07 20.57
CA GLN A 99 5.82 -8.80 19.70
C GLN A 99 5.50 -9.10 18.22
N ARG A 100 4.82 -10.19 17.91
CA ARG A 100 4.39 -10.48 16.53
C ARG A 100 3.42 -9.44 15.99
N LEU A 101 2.52 -8.90 16.81
CA LEU A 101 1.62 -7.82 16.40
C LEU A 101 2.33 -6.49 16.09
N LEU A 102 3.59 -6.32 16.47
CA LEU A 102 4.43 -5.19 16.07
C LEU A 102 5.12 -5.42 14.71
N GLU A 103 5.06 -6.64 14.17
CA GLU A 103 5.59 -6.94 12.84
C GLU A 103 4.56 -6.55 11.77
N PRO A 104 4.90 -5.67 10.81
CA PRO A 104 3.94 -5.09 9.85
C PRO A 104 3.12 -6.12 9.09
N ALA A 105 3.76 -7.15 8.55
CA ALA A 105 3.07 -8.17 7.76
C ALA A 105 2.07 -8.97 8.59
N GLU A 106 2.45 -9.36 9.81
CA GLU A 106 1.57 -10.07 10.74
C GLU A 106 0.40 -9.20 11.19
N ASN A 107 0.65 -7.92 11.47
CA ASN A 107 -0.38 -6.98 11.89
C ASN A 107 -1.42 -6.76 10.78
N ILE A 108 -0.97 -6.59 9.53
CA ILE A 108 -1.83 -6.47 8.34
C ILE A 108 -2.63 -7.76 8.11
N ARG A 109 -2.01 -8.93 8.29
CA ARG A 109 -2.69 -10.23 8.19
C ARG A 109 -3.83 -10.33 9.21
N VAL A 110 -3.56 -10.02 10.47
CA VAL A 110 -4.58 -10.05 11.53
C VAL A 110 -5.67 -9.02 11.29
N MET A 111 -5.32 -7.81 10.85
CA MET A 111 -6.30 -6.80 10.43
C MET A 111 -7.25 -7.34 9.36
N SER A 112 -6.74 -8.04 8.37
CA SER A 112 -7.55 -8.58 7.27
C SER A 112 -8.52 -9.67 7.72
N GLU A 113 -8.11 -10.50 8.67
CA GLU A 113 -8.97 -11.50 9.32
C GLU A 113 -10.10 -10.81 10.13
N LEU A 114 -9.76 -9.74 10.84
CA LEU A 114 -10.75 -8.92 11.57
C LEU A 114 -11.74 -8.27 10.61
N ILE A 115 -11.31 -7.72 9.47
CA ILE A 115 -12.21 -7.19 8.44
C ILE A 115 -13.23 -8.26 8.01
N THR A 116 -12.74 -9.46 7.69
CA THR A 116 -13.60 -10.59 7.29
C THR A 116 -14.58 -10.98 8.40
N MET A 117 -14.11 -11.05 9.64
CA MET A 117 -14.94 -11.36 10.81
C MET A 117 -16.05 -10.31 11.00
N HIS A 118 -15.72 -9.02 10.98
CA HIS A 118 -16.69 -7.96 11.20
C HIS A 118 -17.71 -7.84 10.06
N ARG A 119 -17.30 -8.07 8.81
CA ARG A 119 -18.23 -8.20 7.67
C ARG A 119 -19.23 -9.33 7.88
N LYS A 120 -18.77 -10.49 8.36
CA LYS A 120 -19.62 -11.65 8.68
C LYS A 120 -20.59 -11.32 9.82
N ILE A 121 -20.11 -10.73 10.91
CA ILE A 121 -20.94 -10.30 12.05
C ILE A 121 -22.06 -9.38 11.56
N CYS A 122 -21.73 -8.34 10.81
CA CYS A 122 -22.71 -7.38 10.35
C CYS A 122 -23.74 -8.01 9.42
N ARG A 123 -23.33 -8.87 8.49
CA ARG A 123 -24.25 -9.61 7.64
C ARG A 123 -25.22 -10.46 8.45
N GLN A 124 -24.73 -11.16 9.48
CA GLN A 124 -25.54 -12.04 10.33
C GLN A 124 -26.48 -11.26 11.26
N LYS A 125 -26.04 -10.12 11.82
CA LYS A 125 -26.78 -9.39 12.84
C LYS A 125 -27.77 -8.38 12.26
N THR A 126 -27.45 -7.79 11.11
CA THR A 126 -28.23 -6.67 10.53
C THR A 126 -28.64 -6.90 9.08
N GLY A 127 -28.18 -7.97 8.43
CA GLY A 127 -28.31 -8.15 6.98
C GLY A 127 -27.46 -7.22 6.14
N ASN A 128 -26.73 -6.28 6.75
CA ASN A 128 -25.93 -5.26 6.06
C ASN A 128 -24.43 -5.41 6.36
N SER A 129 -23.63 -5.60 5.33
CA SER A 129 -22.18 -5.63 5.41
C SER A 129 -21.49 -4.52 4.59
N GLY A 130 -22.18 -3.40 4.39
CA GLY A 130 -21.61 -2.21 3.74
C GLY A 130 -20.42 -1.64 4.50
N LEU A 131 -19.55 -0.91 3.79
CA LEU A 131 -18.26 -0.43 4.29
C LEU A 131 -18.37 0.24 5.67
N GLN A 132 -19.19 1.28 5.80
CA GLN A 132 -19.33 2.02 7.06
C GLN A 132 -19.88 1.19 8.21
N HIS A 133 -20.73 0.18 7.92
CA HIS A 133 -21.33 -0.70 8.91
C HIS A 133 -20.29 -1.62 9.57
N TRP A 134 -19.53 -2.35 8.76
CA TRP A 134 -18.52 -3.24 9.33
C TRP A 134 -17.30 -2.48 9.88
N LEU A 135 -16.95 -1.28 9.35
CA LEU A 135 -15.94 -0.41 9.95
C LEU A 135 -16.36 0.03 11.36
N ALA A 136 -17.62 0.41 11.58
CA ALA A 136 -18.12 0.73 12.92
C ALA A 136 -17.99 -0.45 13.88
N SER A 137 -18.31 -1.66 13.39
CA SER A 137 -18.13 -2.90 14.15
C SER A 137 -16.65 -3.17 14.46
N TYR A 138 -15.76 -2.99 13.48
CA TYR A 138 -14.31 -3.12 13.64
C TYR A 138 -13.76 -2.17 14.72
N GLN A 139 -14.25 -0.95 14.76
CA GLN A 139 -13.87 0.08 15.73
C GLN A 139 -14.56 -0.06 17.09
N GLY A 140 -15.23 -1.18 17.35
CA GLY A 140 -15.82 -1.48 18.66
C GLY A 140 -17.17 -0.80 18.94
N SER A 141 -17.87 -0.26 17.93
CA SER A 141 -19.16 0.41 18.11
C SER A 141 -20.33 -0.54 18.39
N ASN A 142 -20.10 -1.86 18.50
CA ASN A 142 -21.13 -2.83 18.82
C ASN A 142 -21.46 -2.81 20.31
N SER A 143 -22.76 -2.86 20.64
CA SER A 143 -23.24 -3.04 22.00
C SER A 143 -24.33 -4.10 22.07
N ALA A 144 -23.95 -5.30 22.47
CA ALA A 144 -24.90 -6.41 22.63
C ALA A 144 -25.98 -6.11 23.67
N LYS A 145 -25.64 -5.35 24.74
CA LYS A 145 -26.59 -4.95 25.80
C LYS A 145 -27.68 -4.02 25.28
N GLU A 146 -27.34 -3.20 24.29
CA GLU A 146 -28.27 -2.22 23.70
C GLU A 146 -28.90 -2.76 22.38
N GLY A 147 -28.62 -3.99 22.00
CA GLY A 147 -29.04 -4.56 20.72
C GLY A 147 -28.47 -3.83 19.51
N ARG A 148 -27.44 -3.01 19.68
CA ARG A 148 -26.85 -2.15 18.66
C ARG A 148 -25.70 -2.87 17.99
N TRP A 149 -25.84 -3.14 16.69
CA TRP A 149 -24.84 -3.80 15.87
C TRP A 149 -24.57 -3.03 14.59
N CYS A 150 -23.27 -2.86 14.27
CA CYS A 150 -22.82 -2.34 12.98
C CYS A 150 -23.46 -1.00 12.58
N THR A 151 -23.80 -0.18 13.55
CA THR A 151 -24.34 1.17 13.30
C THR A 151 -23.20 2.10 12.92
N PRO A 152 -23.22 2.75 11.75
CA PRO A 152 -22.21 3.70 11.36
C PRO A 152 -21.93 4.75 12.43
N SER A 153 -20.65 5.05 12.65
CA SER A 153 -20.16 6.03 13.61
C SER A 153 -19.35 7.10 12.88
N GLU A 154 -19.07 8.21 13.53
CA GLU A 154 -18.18 9.24 13.01
C GLU A 154 -16.80 8.66 12.64
N GLY A 155 -16.26 7.75 13.46
CA GLY A 155 -15.00 7.06 13.17
C GLY A 155 -15.06 6.24 11.88
N SER A 156 -16.13 5.48 11.65
CA SER A 156 -16.31 4.68 10.44
C SER A 156 -16.52 5.55 9.19
N GLN A 157 -17.19 6.69 9.33
CA GLN A 157 -17.35 7.67 8.26
C GLN A 157 -16.01 8.30 7.89
N THR A 158 -15.21 8.73 8.87
CA THR A 158 -13.88 9.30 8.66
C THR A 158 -12.97 8.34 7.87
N VAL A 159 -12.96 7.05 8.18
CA VAL A 159 -12.18 6.05 7.44
C VAL A 159 -12.68 5.91 6.00
N ALA A 160 -14.00 5.86 5.81
CA ALA A 160 -14.60 5.76 4.48
C ALA A 160 -14.29 6.99 3.61
N GLU A 161 -14.41 8.19 4.16
CA GLU A 161 -14.10 9.46 3.48
C GLU A 161 -12.62 9.56 3.12
N TYR A 162 -11.73 9.12 4.02
CA TYR A 162 -10.30 9.09 3.73
C TYR A 162 -9.98 8.14 2.58
N ARG A 163 -10.57 6.94 2.58
CA ARG A 163 -10.45 5.99 1.46
C ARG A 163 -10.90 6.63 0.14
N GLU A 164 -12.06 7.29 0.11
CA GLU A 164 -12.57 7.98 -1.09
C GLU A 164 -11.62 9.11 -1.55
N ARG A 165 -11.02 9.84 -0.62
CA ARG A 165 -9.99 10.83 -0.93
C ARG A 165 -8.80 10.19 -1.63
N LEU A 166 -8.27 9.08 -1.11
CA LEU A 166 -7.16 8.35 -1.73
C LEU A 166 -7.49 7.90 -3.16
N VAL A 167 -8.69 7.38 -3.40
CA VAL A 167 -9.14 6.99 -4.74
C VAL A 167 -9.06 8.17 -5.72
N ARG A 168 -9.55 9.35 -5.31
CA ARG A 168 -9.50 10.56 -6.14
C ARG A 168 -8.07 11.03 -6.41
N GLU A 169 -7.21 10.99 -5.39
CA GLU A 169 -5.83 11.47 -5.48
C GLU A 169 -4.97 10.58 -6.36
N ILE A 170 -5.07 9.25 -6.21
CA ILE A 170 -4.37 8.31 -7.09
C ILE A 170 -4.86 8.46 -8.54
N GLY A 171 -6.18 8.66 -8.73
CA GLY A 171 -6.75 8.88 -10.06
C GLY A 171 -6.20 10.14 -10.73
N ARG A 172 -5.93 11.21 -9.98
CA ARG A 172 -5.29 12.44 -10.44
C ARG A 172 -3.85 12.20 -10.87
N HIS A 173 -3.04 11.62 -9.98
CA HIS A 173 -1.63 11.28 -10.26
C HIS A 173 -1.47 10.36 -11.48
N SER A 174 -2.34 9.39 -11.63
CA SER A 174 -2.30 8.49 -12.79
C SER A 174 -2.54 9.21 -14.11
N LYS A 175 -3.42 10.23 -14.11
CA LYS A 175 -3.66 11.06 -15.30
C LYS A 175 -2.48 11.97 -15.60
N GLU A 176 -1.89 12.59 -14.59
CA GLU A 176 -0.71 13.46 -14.71
C GLU A 176 0.48 12.69 -15.30
N LEU A 177 0.75 11.48 -14.77
CA LEU A 177 1.80 10.61 -15.31
C LEU A 177 1.53 10.19 -16.76
N ALA A 178 0.28 9.91 -17.12
CA ALA A 178 -0.08 9.54 -18.49
C ALA A 178 0.10 10.71 -19.46
N VAL A 179 -0.18 11.93 -19.03
CA VAL A 179 0.06 13.16 -19.82
C VAL A 179 1.56 13.37 -20.01
N ALA A 180 2.34 13.34 -18.92
CA ALA A 180 3.79 13.50 -18.97
C ALA A 180 4.47 12.46 -19.88
N ALA A 181 4.04 11.19 -19.79
CA ALA A 181 4.55 10.13 -20.67
C ALA A 181 4.27 10.38 -22.15
N ARG A 182 3.09 10.92 -22.49
CA ARG A 182 2.73 11.30 -23.86
C ARG A 182 3.57 12.48 -24.36
N GLU A 183 3.84 13.46 -23.52
CA GLU A 183 4.68 14.61 -23.87
C GLU A 183 6.13 14.20 -24.15
N VAL A 184 6.69 13.27 -23.34
CA VAL A 184 8.04 12.72 -23.56
C VAL A 184 8.07 11.96 -24.87
N ALA A 185 7.11 11.03 -25.11
CA ALA A 185 7.04 10.28 -26.36
C ALA A 185 6.88 11.19 -27.59
N ALA A 186 6.13 12.30 -27.48
CA ALA A 186 6.00 13.27 -28.56
C ALA A 186 7.30 14.03 -28.84
N ARG A 187 8.08 14.36 -27.79
CA ARG A 187 9.41 15.00 -27.94
C ARG A 187 10.41 14.05 -28.62
N ASP A 188 10.45 12.79 -28.21
CA ASP A 188 11.34 11.79 -28.79
C ASP A 188 11.01 11.50 -30.27
N ALA A 189 9.73 11.59 -30.65
CA ALA A 189 9.28 11.44 -32.03
C ALA A 189 9.67 12.63 -32.94
N VAL A 190 10.00 13.80 -32.37
CA VAL A 190 10.38 15.05 -33.09
C VAL A 190 11.89 15.18 -33.25
N VAL A 191 12.73 14.27 -32.68
CA VAL A 191 14.18 14.32 -32.91
C VAL A 191 14.43 14.05 -34.41
N PRO A 192 14.92 15.06 -35.19
CA PRO A 192 14.95 14.91 -36.62
C PRO A 192 16.04 13.94 -37.06
N GLU A 193 15.79 13.23 -38.19
CA GLU A 193 16.72 12.34 -38.91
C GLU A 193 18.09 12.99 -39.27
N SER A 194 18.32 14.23 -38.88
CA SER A 194 19.57 14.96 -39.12
C SER A 194 20.79 14.33 -38.43
N SER A 195 20.61 13.76 -37.24
CA SER A 195 21.74 13.12 -36.52
C SER A 195 22.12 11.76 -37.12
N ALA A 196 21.18 11.01 -37.66
CA ALA A 196 21.46 9.74 -38.34
C ALA A 196 22.17 9.96 -39.70
N ARG A 197 21.84 11.01 -40.43
CA ARG A 197 22.52 11.38 -41.68
C ARG A 197 23.95 11.91 -41.43
N GLU A 198 24.20 12.62 -40.37
CA GLU A 198 25.53 13.10 -40.02
C GLU A 198 26.47 11.96 -39.60
N GLN A 199 25.98 11.00 -38.87
CA GLN A 199 26.73 9.77 -38.53
C GLN A 199 26.97 8.86 -39.73
N ALA A 200 26.01 8.71 -40.61
CA ALA A 200 26.19 7.96 -41.85
C ALA A 200 27.21 8.63 -42.80
N ASN A 201 27.25 9.94 -42.91
CA ASN A 201 28.23 10.67 -43.69
C ASN A 201 29.64 10.62 -43.08
N ALA A 202 29.76 10.64 -41.75
CA ALA A 202 31.05 10.52 -41.05
C ALA A 202 31.67 9.11 -41.24
N SER A 203 30.85 8.05 -41.22
CA SER A 203 31.34 6.68 -41.46
C SER A 203 31.73 6.43 -42.93
N HIS A 204 31.07 7.09 -43.88
CA HIS A 204 31.41 6.98 -45.30
C HIS A 204 32.72 7.70 -45.61
N ALA A 205 32.97 8.86 -45.01
CA ALA A 205 34.21 9.60 -45.15
C ALA A 205 35.43 8.90 -44.53
N ALA A 206 35.24 8.13 -43.49
CA ALA A 206 36.30 7.33 -42.86
C ALA A 206 36.68 6.12 -43.74
N SER A 207 35.69 5.45 -44.38
CA SER A 207 35.91 4.30 -45.20
C SER A 207 36.62 4.63 -46.54
N THR A 208 36.41 5.83 -47.11
CA THR A 208 37.10 6.26 -48.32
C THR A 208 38.54 6.67 -48.09
N ARG A 209 38.91 7.12 -46.89
CA ARG A 209 40.30 7.39 -46.52
C ARG A 209 41.16 6.15 -46.37
N GLU A 210 40.61 5.05 -45.82
CA GLU A 210 41.36 3.77 -45.71
C GLU A 210 41.62 3.09 -47.06
N LEU A 211 40.78 3.30 -48.07
CA LEU A 211 41.02 2.75 -49.43
C LEU A 211 42.05 3.58 -50.21
N GLY A 212 42.21 4.89 -49.96
CA GLY A 212 43.20 5.71 -50.61
C GLY A 212 44.64 5.39 -50.17
N ASP A 213 44.85 5.06 -48.93
CA ASP A 213 46.18 4.78 -48.31
C ASP A 213 46.74 3.40 -48.71
N ARG A 214 45.89 2.49 -49.17
CA ARG A 214 46.33 1.16 -49.66
C ARG A 214 46.81 1.11 -51.11
N THR A 215 46.49 2.09 -51.93
CA THR A 215 46.91 2.18 -53.32
C THR A 215 48.29 2.83 -53.52
N GLU A 216 48.72 3.68 -52.58
CA GLU A 216 50.07 4.28 -52.66
C GLU A 216 51.22 3.35 -52.26
N LEU A 217 50.93 2.24 -51.53
CA LEU A 217 51.97 1.28 -51.11
C LEU A 217 52.23 0.15 -52.11
N ALA A 218 51.50 0.07 -53.25
CA ALA A 218 51.67 -0.97 -54.25
C ALA A 218 52.59 -0.58 -55.41
N ASP A 219 53.01 0.70 -55.55
CA ASP A 219 53.85 1.19 -56.68
C ASP A 219 55.33 1.39 -56.28
N ALA A 220 55.76 0.94 -55.09
CA ALA A 220 57.15 1.04 -54.64
C ALA A 220 57.83 -0.31 -54.47
N ARG A 221 57.71 -1.21 -55.51
CA ARG A 221 58.56 -2.42 -55.63
C ARG A 221 58.89 -2.70 -57.06
#